data_a1773ccd3716b57b1e82d4d1ea8b1714
#
_entry.id   a1773ccd3716b57b1e82d4d1ea8b1714
#
_cell.length_a   1.000
_cell.length_b   1.000
_cell.length_c   1.000
_cell.angle_alpha   90.00
_cell.angle_beta   90.00
_cell.angle_gamma   90.00
#
_symmetry.space_group_name_H-M   'P 1'
#
loop_
_entity.id
_entity.type
_entity.pdbx_description
1 polymer ?
#
loop_
_entity_poly.entity_id
_entity_poly.type
_entity_poly.pdbx_seq_one_letter_code
_entity_poly.pdbx_strand_id
1 'polypeptide(L)'
;MLERGPAKRLIVTVNEASRWHGRSLYNALLELFQHKGLPGATVSRGIAGFTGHGAIHTVNIVDLSTDLPVRIEIVDTAEAIDRVLPDVFDMVDKGLVEVQDTTVIKFATGQTPAAPPAKKGELMRLIGKAKMLRVHIGENDRWEGEPLYEAIVKRAAQLDVAGATVYRGILGYGAQRRIHRHKSITLSSDDPIMISMVDEEEKINRMVAALDTMVSGGCMIAISDVTVVKYVEHADEKGRAAPEAKQP
;
A
#
# COMPACT_ATOMS: atom_id res chain seq x y z
N MET A 1 2.85 14.15 -16.96
CA MET A 1 3.72 13.31 -16.09
C MET A 1 3.28 13.55 -14.66
N LEU A 2 3.20 12.51 -13.84
CA LEU A 2 2.81 12.65 -12.44
C LEU A 2 3.92 13.39 -11.67
N GLU A 3 3.56 14.50 -11.03
CA GLU A 3 4.46 15.38 -10.29
C GLU A 3 4.01 15.50 -8.83
N ARG A 4 4.83 16.13 -7.98
CA ARG A 4 4.45 16.46 -6.62
C ARG A 4 3.25 17.41 -6.61
N GLY A 5 2.19 17.06 -5.91
CA GLY A 5 1.00 17.91 -5.80
C GLY A 5 -0.30 17.13 -5.71
N PRO A 6 -1.44 17.82 -5.88
CA PRO A 6 -2.76 17.20 -5.87
C PRO A 6 -2.88 16.11 -6.94
N ALA A 7 -3.51 15.00 -6.59
CA ALA A 7 -3.72 13.86 -7.46
C ALA A 7 -5.01 13.12 -7.06
N LYS A 8 -5.42 12.18 -7.90
CA LYS A 8 -6.50 11.22 -7.60
C LYS A 8 -5.91 9.82 -7.43
N ARG A 9 -6.52 9.07 -6.52
CA ARG A 9 -6.26 7.65 -6.34
C ARG A 9 -7.49 6.88 -6.80
N LEU A 10 -7.34 6.10 -7.87
CA LEU A 10 -8.34 5.14 -8.33
C LEU A 10 -8.08 3.80 -7.66
N ILE A 11 -9.12 3.22 -7.10
CA ILE A 11 -9.12 1.90 -6.50
C ILE A 11 -10.21 1.09 -7.17
N VAL A 12 -9.86 -0.08 -7.69
CA VAL A 12 -10.80 -1.05 -8.25
C VAL A 12 -10.69 -2.34 -7.46
N THR A 13 -11.77 -2.74 -6.80
CA THR A 13 -11.86 -4.00 -6.05
C THR A 13 -12.81 -4.94 -6.77
N VAL A 14 -12.30 -6.07 -7.23
CA VAL A 14 -13.03 -7.11 -7.95
C VAL A 14 -12.71 -8.48 -7.38
N ASN A 15 -13.45 -9.51 -7.74
CA ASN A 15 -13.11 -10.88 -7.38
C ASN A 15 -12.03 -11.45 -8.30
N GLU A 16 -11.17 -12.33 -7.78
CA GLU A 16 -10.10 -12.97 -8.54
C GLU A 16 -10.65 -13.81 -9.72
N ALA A 17 -11.83 -14.42 -9.54
CA ALA A 17 -12.50 -15.17 -10.57
C ALA A 17 -13.15 -14.30 -11.67
N SER A 18 -13.27 -12.98 -11.47
CA SER A 18 -13.87 -12.06 -12.46
C SER A 18 -13.15 -12.12 -13.81
N ARG A 19 -13.92 -12.11 -14.90
CA ARG A 19 -13.42 -12.24 -16.28
C ARG A 19 -13.88 -11.10 -17.15
N TRP A 20 -13.02 -10.70 -18.09
CA TRP A 20 -13.29 -9.80 -19.18
C TRP A 20 -12.87 -10.44 -20.50
N HIS A 21 -13.83 -10.71 -21.39
CA HIS A 21 -13.59 -11.45 -22.64
C HIS A 21 -12.78 -12.74 -22.46
N GLY A 22 -13.13 -13.54 -21.42
CA GLY A 22 -12.48 -14.80 -21.11
C GLY A 22 -11.13 -14.70 -20.38
N ARG A 23 -10.59 -13.48 -20.23
CA ARG A 23 -9.33 -13.21 -19.52
C ARG A 23 -9.60 -12.76 -18.08
N SER A 24 -8.62 -12.89 -17.21
CA SER A 24 -8.69 -12.32 -15.85
C SER A 24 -8.94 -10.81 -15.92
N LEU A 25 -10.00 -10.33 -15.26
CA LEU A 25 -10.40 -8.92 -15.29
C LEU A 25 -9.29 -7.99 -14.74
N TYR A 26 -8.68 -8.34 -13.60
CA TYR A 26 -7.63 -7.50 -13.02
C TYR A 26 -6.37 -7.41 -13.92
N ASN A 27 -6.05 -8.47 -14.69
CA ASN A 27 -4.99 -8.44 -15.68
C ASN A 27 -5.36 -7.52 -16.85
N ALA A 28 -6.60 -7.62 -17.35
CA ALA A 28 -7.08 -6.79 -18.44
C ALA A 28 -7.10 -5.29 -18.05
N LEU A 29 -7.53 -4.98 -16.83
CA LEU A 29 -7.47 -3.62 -16.28
C LEU A 29 -6.03 -3.11 -16.19
N LEU A 30 -5.09 -3.93 -15.72
CA LEU A 30 -3.68 -3.51 -15.64
C LEU A 30 -3.10 -3.17 -17.03
N GLU A 31 -3.42 -4.00 -18.04
CA GLU A 31 -3.04 -3.75 -19.43
C GLU A 31 -3.70 -2.47 -19.99
N LEU A 32 -4.99 -2.25 -19.69
CA LEU A 32 -5.68 -1.00 -20.04
C LEU A 32 -4.92 0.21 -19.48
N PHE A 33 -4.62 0.22 -18.19
CA PHE A 33 -3.93 1.34 -17.54
C PHE A 33 -2.56 1.60 -18.14
N GLN A 34 -1.80 0.53 -18.43
CA GLN A 34 -0.52 0.65 -19.11
C GLN A 34 -0.65 1.26 -20.50
N HIS A 35 -1.63 0.81 -21.31
CA HIS A 35 -1.89 1.35 -22.65
C HIS A 35 -2.35 2.81 -22.63
N LYS A 36 -3.15 3.20 -21.63
CA LYS A 36 -3.59 4.59 -21.43
C LYS A 36 -2.49 5.50 -20.87
N GLY A 37 -1.30 4.94 -20.61
CA GLY A 37 -0.11 5.70 -20.23
C GLY A 37 -0.04 6.10 -18.76
N LEU A 38 -0.80 5.46 -17.87
CA LEU A 38 -0.69 5.72 -16.44
C LEU A 38 0.69 5.28 -15.92
N PRO A 39 1.26 5.98 -14.91
CA PRO A 39 2.66 5.82 -14.52
C PRO A 39 2.94 4.52 -13.74
N GLY A 40 1.92 3.95 -13.12
CA GLY A 40 2.06 2.72 -12.35
C GLY A 40 0.73 2.22 -11.80
N ALA A 41 0.64 0.93 -11.50
CA ALA A 41 -0.47 0.31 -10.80
C ALA A 41 0.04 -0.83 -9.92
N THR A 42 -0.60 -1.01 -8.77
CA THR A 42 -0.32 -2.10 -7.83
C THR A 42 -1.56 -2.95 -7.65
N VAL A 43 -1.41 -4.25 -7.80
CA VAL A 43 -2.47 -5.23 -7.55
C VAL A 43 -2.15 -6.01 -6.28
N SER A 44 -3.05 -5.97 -5.31
CA SER A 44 -2.97 -6.75 -4.08
C SER A 44 -4.14 -7.73 -3.98
N ARG A 45 -3.92 -8.86 -3.32
CA ARG A 45 -4.96 -9.87 -3.05
C ARG A 45 -5.33 -9.82 -1.57
N GLY A 46 -6.64 -9.78 -1.28
CA GLY A 46 -7.14 -10.02 0.08
C GLY A 46 -6.99 -11.50 0.46
N ILE A 47 -6.88 -11.76 1.75
CA ILE A 47 -6.88 -13.12 2.30
C ILE A 47 -8.27 -13.56 2.76
N ALA A 48 -9.19 -12.62 2.87
CA ALA A 48 -10.61 -12.83 3.13
C ALA A 48 -11.42 -11.62 2.65
N GLY A 49 -12.69 -11.83 2.33
CA GLY A 49 -13.62 -10.76 2.00
C GLY A 49 -14.94 -11.27 1.45
N PHE A 50 -15.83 -10.33 1.16
CA PHE A 50 -17.08 -10.58 0.45
C PHE A 50 -17.39 -9.39 -0.46
N THR A 51 -18.15 -9.62 -1.51
CA THR A 51 -18.64 -8.59 -2.42
C THR A 51 -20.15 -8.69 -2.56
N GLY A 52 -20.84 -7.58 -2.34
CA GLY A 52 -22.31 -7.54 -2.38
C GLY A 52 -22.94 -8.45 -1.32
N HIS A 53 -23.94 -9.25 -1.71
CA HIS A 53 -24.62 -10.23 -0.85
C HIS A 53 -24.01 -11.63 -0.93
N GLY A 54 -22.76 -11.76 -1.37
CA GLY A 54 -22.08 -13.05 -1.55
C GLY A 54 -21.61 -13.69 -0.24
N ALA A 55 -21.18 -14.96 -0.34
CA ALA A 55 -20.54 -15.66 0.76
C ALA A 55 -19.22 -14.99 1.14
N ILE A 56 -18.82 -15.13 2.40
CA ILE A 56 -17.49 -14.73 2.86
C ILE A 56 -16.48 -15.74 2.30
N HIS A 57 -15.54 -15.25 1.51
CA HIS A 57 -14.43 -16.04 0.99
C HIS A 57 -13.20 -15.84 1.87
N THR A 58 -12.56 -16.92 2.27
CA THR A 58 -11.32 -16.90 3.07
C THR A 58 -10.32 -17.89 2.50
N VAL A 59 -9.02 -17.64 2.74
CA VAL A 59 -7.97 -18.64 2.47
C VAL A 59 -8.02 -19.67 3.59
N ASN A 60 -8.76 -20.78 3.37
CA ASN A 60 -8.66 -21.96 4.22
C ASN A 60 -7.69 -22.95 3.55
N ILE A 61 -6.81 -23.58 4.34
CA ILE A 61 -5.78 -24.52 3.88
C ILE A 61 -6.37 -25.75 3.13
N VAL A 62 -7.68 -25.98 3.25
CA VAL A 62 -8.38 -27.15 2.67
C VAL A 62 -9.27 -26.79 1.49
N ASP A 63 -9.58 -25.52 1.27
CA ASP A 63 -10.48 -25.08 0.20
C ASP A 63 -9.69 -24.25 -0.83
N LEU A 64 -9.39 -24.88 -1.96
CA LEU A 64 -8.76 -24.27 -3.14
C LEU A 64 -9.71 -23.29 -3.89
N SER A 65 -10.79 -22.86 -3.28
CA SER A 65 -11.69 -21.87 -3.85
C SER A 65 -11.07 -20.46 -3.81
N THR A 66 -10.56 -20.06 -4.94
CA THR A 66 -9.70 -18.89 -5.15
C THR A 66 -10.49 -17.65 -5.58
N ASP A 67 -11.69 -17.41 -5.07
CA ASP A 67 -12.45 -16.20 -5.39
C ASP A 67 -12.25 -15.11 -4.32
N LEU A 68 -10.99 -14.72 -4.12
CA LEU A 68 -10.60 -13.69 -3.18
C LEU A 68 -10.75 -12.29 -3.78
N PRO A 69 -10.99 -11.27 -2.96
CA PRO A 69 -10.98 -9.90 -3.44
C PRO A 69 -9.58 -9.50 -3.92
N VAL A 70 -9.52 -8.96 -5.12
CA VAL A 70 -8.32 -8.37 -5.72
C VAL A 70 -8.53 -6.87 -5.82
N ARG A 71 -7.58 -6.11 -5.31
CA ARG A 71 -7.57 -4.66 -5.30
C ARG A 71 -6.49 -4.13 -6.22
N ILE A 72 -6.87 -3.28 -7.16
CA ILE A 72 -5.97 -2.56 -8.05
C ILE A 72 -5.96 -1.10 -7.59
N GLU A 73 -4.78 -0.56 -7.37
CA GLU A 73 -4.59 0.82 -6.92
C GLU A 73 -3.67 1.59 -7.88
N ILE A 74 -4.09 2.80 -8.26
CA ILE A 74 -3.39 3.70 -9.16
C ILE A 74 -3.45 5.10 -8.58
N VAL A 75 -2.37 5.87 -8.72
CA VAL A 75 -2.35 7.30 -8.41
C VAL A 75 -1.86 8.05 -9.64
N ASP A 76 -2.66 9.03 -10.07
CA ASP A 76 -2.30 9.92 -11.18
C ASP A 76 -3.03 11.26 -11.06
N THR A 77 -2.83 12.15 -12.02
CA THR A 77 -3.58 13.42 -12.12
C THR A 77 -5.08 13.17 -12.26
N ALA A 78 -5.90 14.15 -11.89
CA ALA A 78 -7.35 14.04 -12.04
C ALA A 78 -7.74 13.73 -13.50
N GLU A 79 -7.14 14.43 -14.45
CA GLU A 79 -7.43 14.28 -15.89
C GLU A 79 -7.05 12.87 -16.40
N ALA A 80 -5.98 12.28 -15.88
CA ALA A 80 -5.57 10.93 -16.27
C ALA A 80 -6.54 9.88 -15.72
N ILE A 81 -6.98 10.04 -14.47
CA ILE A 81 -7.97 9.16 -13.85
C ILE A 81 -9.33 9.31 -14.56
N ASP A 82 -9.82 10.52 -14.76
CA ASP A 82 -11.10 10.78 -15.43
C ASP A 82 -11.14 10.20 -16.84
N ARG A 83 -10.03 10.23 -17.57
CA ARG A 83 -9.91 9.66 -18.91
C ARG A 83 -10.05 8.15 -18.96
N VAL A 84 -9.69 7.41 -17.91
CA VAL A 84 -9.77 5.94 -17.90
C VAL A 84 -11.04 5.42 -17.25
N LEU A 85 -11.75 6.22 -16.47
CA LEU A 85 -12.98 5.80 -15.78
C LEU A 85 -14.05 5.21 -16.70
N PRO A 86 -14.38 5.76 -17.89
CA PRO A 86 -15.35 5.15 -18.79
C PRO A 86 -14.99 3.71 -19.15
N ASP A 87 -13.74 3.46 -19.54
CA ASP A 87 -13.30 2.11 -19.88
C ASP A 87 -13.34 1.16 -18.66
N VAL A 88 -13.01 1.67 -17.45
CA VAL A 88 -13.11 0.90 -16.20
C VAL A 88 -14.57 0.52 -15.92
N PHE A 89 -15.52 1.42 -16.10
CA PHE A 89 -16.94 1.15 -15.89
C PHE A 89 -17.47 0.13 -16.88
N ASP A 90 -17.03 0.16 -18.13
CA ASP A 90 -17.40 -0.82 -19.15
C ASP A 90 -16.86 -2.22 -18.82
N MET A 91 -15.70 -2.29 -18.16
CA MET A 91 -15.03 -3.55 -17.83
C MET A 91 -15.52 -4.16 -16.50
N VAL A 92 -15.93 -3.34 -15.52
CA VAL A 92 -16.28 -3.75 -14.17
C VAL A 92 -17.81 -3.81 -14.01
N ASP A 93 -18.41 -4.95 -14.31
CA ASP A 93 -19.83 -5.23 -14.11
C ASP A 93 -20.16 -5.57 -12.64
N LYS A 94 -19.19 -6.13 -11.91
CA LYS A 94 -19.28 -6.48 -10.47
C LYS A 94 -18.01 -6.10 -9.75
N GLY A 95 -18.13 -5.29 -8.70
CA GLY A 95 -17.00 -4.83 -7.91
C GLY A 95 -17.25 -3.44 -7.34
N LEU A 96 -16.22 -2.84 -6.83
CA LEU A 96 -16.22 -1.49 -6.29
C LEU A 96 -15.18 -0.66 -7.03
N VAL A 97 -15.58 0.49 -7.52
CA VAL A 97 -14.68 1.50 -8.11
C VAL A 97 -14.74 2.75 -7.24
N GLU A 98 -13.61 3.14 -6.70
CA GLU A 98 -13.48 4.29 -5.81
C GLU A 98 -12.47 5.28 -6.39
N VAL A 99 -12.80 6.57 -6.31
CA VAL A 99 -11.85 7.65 -6.58
C VAL A 99 -11.71 8.50 -5.33
N GLN A 100 -10.48 8.72 -4.90
CA GLN A 100 -10.17 9.48 -3.69
C GLN A 100 -9.17 10.59 -4.00
N ASP A 101 -9.32 11.74 -3.34
CA ASP A 101 -8.31 12.78 -3.37
C ASP A 101 -7.06 12.32 -2.62
N THR A 102 -5.90 12.63 -3.19
CA THR A 102 -4.61 12.34 -2.59
C THR A 102 -3.59 13.42 -2.96
N THR A 103 -2.46 13.44 -2.29
CA THR A 103 -1.33 14.33 -2.64
C THR A 103 -0.09 13.49 -2.87
N VAL A 104 0.48 13.58 -4.06
CA VAL A 104 1.79 12.99 -4.35
C VAL A 104 2.88 13.84 -3.74
N ILE A 105 3.66 13.25 -2.86
CA ILE A 105 4.79 13.92 -2.19
C ILE A 105 6.07 13.74 -2.99
N LYS A 106 6.28 12.52 -3.50
CA LYS A 106 7.45 12.19 -4.32
C LYS A 106 7.07 11.14 -5.35
N PHE A 107 7.46 11.37 -6.58
CA PHE A 107 7.46 10.39 -7.66
C PHE A 107 8.84 10.48 -8.31
N ALA A 108 9.67 9.48 -8.09
CA ALA A 108 11.07 9.50 -8.53
C ALA A 108 11.36 8.35 -9.48
N THR A 109 12.09 8.69 -10.53
CA THR A 109 12.56 7.76 -11.58
C THR A 109 14.09 7.60 -11.59
N GLY A 110 14.80 8.15 -10.59
CA GLY A 110 16.27 8.15 -10.51
C GLY A 110 16.83 8.67 -9.18
N GLN A 111 18.10 8.53 -8.93
CA GLN A 111 18.80 8.58 -7.62
C GLN A 111 19.05 9.97 -7.00
N THR A 112 19.07 10.10 -5.66
CA THR A 112 19.77 11.12 -4.84
C THR A 112 19.84 10.80 -3.32
N PRO A 113 20.81 11.35 -2.53
CA PRO A 113 21.24 10.91 -1.19
C PRO A 113 20.57 11.50 0.06
N ALA A 114 20.96 11.02 1.26
CA ALA A 114 20.31 10.99 2.57
C ALA A 114 20.58 12.15 3.58
N ALA A 115 19.79 12.23 4.67
CA ALA A 115 19.90 13.16 5.81
C ALA A 115 19.51 12.53 7.20
N PRO A 116 19.80 13.16 8.36
CA PRO A 116 20.00 12.54 9.68
C PRO A 116 18.79 12.46 10.66
N PRO A 117 18.92 11.85 11.89
CA PRO A 117 17.84 11.26 12.71
C PRO A 117 17.16 12.15 13.78
N ALA A 118 15.98 11.76 14.29
CA ALA A 118 15.14 12.43 15.28
C ALA A 118 14.84 11.62 16.58
N LYS A 119 14.30 12.28 17.64
CA LYS A 119 14.19 11.82 19.05
C LYS A 119 12.80 11.24 19.41
N LYS A 120 12.74 10.39 20.48
CA LYS A 120 11.55 9.69 21.04
C LYS A 120 10.58 10.61 21.81
N GLY A 121 9.28 10.32 21.74
CA GLY A 121 8.17 10.99 22.47
C GLY A 121 7.01 10.05 22.84
N GLU A 122 6.06 10.52 23.64
CA GLU A 122 5.08 9.84 24.47
C GLU A 122 3.91 9.13 23.76
N LEU A 123 3.31 8.15 24.45
CA LEU A 123 2.12 7.38 24.08
C LEU A 123 0.89 8.27 23.78
N MET A 124 0.31 8.14 22.59
CA MET A 124 -0.83 8.96 22.17
C MET A 124 -2.01 8.13 21.66
N ARG A 125 -3.24 8.52 22.05
CA ARG A 125 -4.49 8.01 21.50
C ARG A 125 -4.80 8.73 20.20
N LEU A 126 -4.56 8.06 19.08
CA LEU A 126 -4.91 8.58 17.76
C LEU A 126 -6.42 8.41 17.51
N ILE A 127 -7.21 9.47 17.69
CA ILE A 127 -8.65 9.50 17.36
C ILE A 127 -8.96 10.83 16.68
N GLY A 128 -9.64 10.79 15.52
CA GLY A 128 -10.04 11.96 14.76
C GLY A 128 -9.30 12.13 13.46
N LYS A 129 -9.01 13.37 13.05
CA LYS A 129 -8.31 13.68 11.79
C LYS A 129 -6.87 13.19 11.84
N ALA A 130 -6.49 12.44 10.84
CA ALA A 130 -5.14 11.90 10.68
C ALA A 130 -4.73 11.92 9.20
N LYS A 131 -3.47 11.62 8.92
CA LYS A 131 -2.94 11.44 7.57
C LYS A 131 -2.59 9.97 7.34
N MET A 132 -2.92 9.49 6.17
CA MET A 132 -2.46 8.19 5.69
C MET A 132 -1.33 8.39 4.69
N LEU A 133 -0.16 7.87 5.02
CA LEU A 133 1.01 7.84 4.14
C LEU A 133 1.07 6.48 3.45
N ARG A 134 1.24 6.48 2.12
CA ARG A 134 1.53 5.29 1.33
C ARG A 134 2.83 5.44 0.58
N VAL A 135 3.62 4.37 0.63
CA VAL A 135 4.92 4.28 -0.05
C VAL A 135 4.89 3.06 -0.95
N HIS A 136 5.06 3.25 -2.25
CA HIS A 136 5.15 2.18 -3.25
C HIS A 136 6.58 2.08 -3.75
N ILE A 137 7.18 0.90 -3.59
CA ILE A 137 8.58 0.57 -3.93
C ILE A 137 8.65 -0.84 -4.53
N GLY A 138 9.81 -1.25 -5.00
CA GLY A 138 10.12 -2.62 -5.41
C GLY A 138 10.59 -3.48 -4.22
N GLU A 139 10.37 -4.78 -4.27
CA GLU A 139 10.85 -5.73 -3.25
C GLU A 139 12.38 -5.79 -3.19
N ASN A 140 13.03 -5.58 -4.33
CA ASN A 140 14.48 -5.59 -4.43
C ASN A 140 15.16 -4.28 -4.04
N ASP A 141 14.41 -3.22 -3.77
CA ASP A 141 14.98 -1.96 -3.30
C ASP A 141 15.71 -2.14 -1.98
N ARG A 142 16.87 -1.48 -1.84
CA ARG A 142 17.76 -1.61 -0.68
C ARG A 142 18.12 -0.25 -0.09
N TRP A 143 18.28 -0.24 1.22
CA TRP A 143 18.81 0.88 2.01
C TRP A 143 19.91 0.36 2.92
N GLU A 144 21.12 0.89 2.78
CA GLU A 144 22.30 0.48 3.59
C GLU A 144 22.51 -1.05 3.66
N GLY A 145 22.17 -1.77 2.57
CA GLY A 145 22.34 -3.21 2.44
C GLY A 145 21.15 -4.05 2.92
N GLU A 146 20.18 -3.48 3.63
CA GLU A 146 18.95 -4.19 4.03
C GLU A 146 17.76 -3.91 3.07
N PRO A 147 16.71 -4.75 3.06
CA PRO A 147 15.49 -4.47 2.31
C PRO A 147 14.89 -3.11 2.68
N LEU A 148 14.63 -2.26 1.68
CA LEU A 148 14.15 -0.90 1.91
C LEU A 148 12.83 -0.87 2.70
N TYR A 149 11.91 -1.80 2.42
CA TYR A 149 10.63 -1.85 3.14
C TYR A 149 10.82 -2.15 4.64
N GLU A 150 11.81 -2.98 5.02
CA GLU A 150 12.13 -3.24 6.43
C GLU A 150 12.76 -2.01 7.10
N ALA A 151 13.69 -1.36 6.41
CA ALA A 151 14.30 -0.12 6.88
C ALA A 151 13.24 0.98 7.12
N ILE A 152 12.27 1.11 6.22
CA ILE A 152 11.14 2.05 6.36
C ILE A 152 10.29 1.72 7.59
N VAL A 153 9.95 0.46 7.83
CA VAL A 153 9.17 0.04 9.02
C VAL A 153 9.96 0.31 10.31
N LYS A 154 11.25 -0.02 10.34
CA LYS A 154 12.14 0.29 11.48
C LYS A 154 12.20 1.80 11.74
N ARG A 155 12.30 2.59 10.67
CA ARG A 155 12.32 4.04 10.77
C ARG A 155 11.00 4.61 11.29
N ALA A 156 9.86 4.08 10.84
CA ALA A 156 8.54 4.45 11.35
C ALA A 156 8.43 4.18 12.86
N ALA A 157 8.88 3.02 13.33
CA ALA A 157 8.94 2.68 14.76
C ALA A 157 9.85 3.62 15.55
N GLN A 158 11.02 4.01 15.01
CA GLN A 158 11.93 4.99 15.63
C GLN A 158 11.33 6.40 15.74
N LEU A 159 10.46 6.75 14.80
CA LEU A 159 9.74 8.03 14.77
C LEU A 159 8.42 7.98 15.55
N ASP A 160 8.17 6.88 16.24
CA ASP A 160 6.97 6.68 17.07
C ASP A 160 5.67 6.83 16.26
N VAL A 161 5.67 6.32 15.01
CA VAL A 161 4.47 6.21 14.20
C VAL A 161 3.61 5.08 14.76
N ALA A 162 2.30 5.30 14.89
CA ALA A 162 1.34 4.39 15.55
C ALA A 162 1.32 2.97 14.95
N GLY A 163 1.66 2.84 13.66
CA GLY A 163 1.80 1.55 13.00
C GLY A 163 2.14 1.66 11.53
N ALA A 164 2.75 0.60 11.00
CA ALA A 164 3.03 0.46 9.59
C ALA A 164 2.64 -0.94 9.13
N THR A 165 1.95 -1.03 8.01
CA THR A 165 1.58 -2.31 7.38
C THR A 165 2.23 -2.41 6.02
N VAL A 166 2.92 -3.52 5.77
CA VAL A 166 3.54 -3.82 4.48
C VAL A 166 2.66 -4.79 3.71
N TYR A 167 2.34 -4.43 2.48
CA TYR A 167 1.62 -5.27 1.54
C TYR A 167 2.55 -5.66 0.40
N ARG A 168 2.59 -6.96 0.06
CA ARG A 168 3.22 -7.43 -1.16
C ARG A 168 2.16 -7.53 -2.26
N GLY A 169 2.37 -6.83 -3.37
CA GLY A 169 1.52 -6.97 -4.54
C GLY A 169 1.78 -8.29 -5.27
N ILE A 170 0.75 -8.83 -5.89
CA ILE A 170 0.85 -10.02 -6.74
C ILE A 170 1.13 -9.66 -8.20
N LEU A 171 0.93 -8.40 -8.55
CA LEU A 171 1.07 -7.86 -9.88
C LEU A 171 1.20 -6.34 -9.80
N GLY A 172 1.97 -5.75 -10.69
CA GLY A 172 2.07 -4.30 -10.79
C GLY A 172 3.04 -3.86 -11.88
N TYR A 173 3.08 -2.56 -12.14
CA TYR A 173 4.12 -1.91 -12.91
C TYR A 173 4.39 -0.52 -12.33
N GLY A 174 5.59 -0.04 -12.51
CA GLY A 174 6.04 1.28 -12.06
C GLY A 174 6.54 2.13 -13.20
N ALA A 175 7.32 3.16 -12.90
CA ALA A 175 7.85 4.16 -13.83
C ALA A 175 8.57 3.56 -15.06
N GLN A 176 9.15 2.37 -14.93
CA GLN A 176 9.79 1.65 -16.04
C GLN A 176 8.79 0.95 -16.98
N ARG A 177 7.49 1.01 -16.71
CA ARG A 177 6.39 0.38 -17.50
C ARG A 177 6.54 -1.13 -17.72
N ARG A 178 7.36 -1.83 -16.94
CA ARG A 178 7.47 -3.29 -16.98
C ARG A 178 6.47 -3.87 -16.00
N ILE A 179 5.63 -4.82 -16.50
CA ILE A 179 4.70 -5.56 -15.65
C ILE A 179 5.49 -6.62 -14.88
N HIS A 180 5.53 -6.48 -13.57
CA HIS A 180 6.09 -7.45 -12.64
C HIS A 180 4.99 -8.39 -12.18
N ARG A 181 5.16 -9.70 -12.41
CA ARG A 181 4.23 -10.75 -11.96
C ARG A 181 4.93 -11.64 -10.97
N HIS A 182 4.28 -11.91 -9.85
CA HIS A 182 4.74 -12.95 -8.94
C HIS A 182 4.73 -14.31 -9.67
N LYS A 183 5.90 -14.90 -9.90
CA LYS A 183 6.05 -16.25 -10.42
C LYS A 183 6.46 -17.14 -9.27
N SER A 184 5.60 -18.05 -8.87
CA SER A 184 5.81 -18.99 -7.75
C SER A 184 7.07 -19.88 -7.87
N ILE A 185 7.80 -19.83 -8.96
CA ILE A 185 8.90 -20.77 -9.30
C ILE A 185 10.24 -20.03 -9.60
N THR A 186 10.30 -18.70 -9.60
CA THR A 186 11.57 -17.98 -9.88
C THR A 186 12.05 -17.22 -8.65
N LEU A 187 13.31 -17.46 -8.27
CA LEU A 187 13.99 -16.84 -7.11
C LEU A 187 14.24 -15.30 -7.21
N SER A 188 13.73 -14.62 -8.22
CA SER A 188 13.92 -13.18 -8.41
C SER A 188 12.68 -12.56 -9.03
N SER A 189 11.63 -12.36 -8.24
CA SER A 189 10.54 -11.44 -8.59
C SER A 189 10.78 -10.12 -7.87
N ASP A 190 10.80 -9.01 -8.61
CA ASP A 190 10.75 -7.67 -8.03
C ASP A 190 9.28 -7.31 -7.84
N ASP A 191 8.66 -7.90 -6.80
CA ASP A 191 7.25 -7.70 -6.53
C ASP A 191 7.00 -6.27 -6.01
N PRO A 192 5.88 -5.64 -6.38
CA PRO A 192 5.55 -4.33 -5.85
C PRO A 192 5.25 -4.43 -4.35
N ILE A 193 5.89 -3.57 -3.57
CA ILE A 193 5.64 -3.42 -2.14
C ILE A 193 4.92 -2.10 -1.90
N MET A 194 3.84 -2.15 -1.12
CA MET A 194 3.14 -0.98 -0.61
C MET A 194 3.21 -0.95 0.91
N ILE A 195 3.69 0.14 1.47
CA ILE A 195 3.72 0.37 2.92
C ILE A 195 2.66 1.43 3.23
N SER A 196 1.79 1.15 4.18
CA SER A 196 0.73 2.06 4.63
C SER A 196 0.92 2.39 6.12
N MET A 197 0.87 3.67 6.45
CA MET A 197 0.98 4.20 7.81
C MET A 197 -0.13 5.22 8.02
N VAL A 198 -0.68 5.27 9.24
CA VAL A 198 -1.68 6.29 9.63
C VAL A 198 -1.25 6.89 10.95
N ASP A 199 -1.11 8.21 11.00
CA ASP A 199 -0.81 8.94 12.23
C ASP A 199 -1.20 10.42 12.09
N GLU A 200 -0.92 11.21 13.12
CA GLU A 200 -1.04 12.65 13.09
C GLU A 200 -0.12 13.27 12.03
N GLU A 201 -0.54 14.40 11.50
CA GLU A 201 0.15 15.08 10.41
C GLU A 201 1.63 15.35 10.72
N GLU A 202 1.96 15.72 11.97
CA GLU A 202 3.34 16.01 12.36
C GLU A 202 4.24 14.77 12.25
N LYS A 203 3.78 13.60 12.75
CA LYS A 203 4.54 12.35 12.67
C LYS A 203 4.69 11.89 11.22
N ILE A 204 3.64 12.00 10.43
CA ILE A 204 3.67 11.69 9.00
C ILE A 204 4.66 12.60 8.27
N ASN A 205 4.68 13.89 8.55
CA ASN A 205 5.64 14.83 7.94
C ASN A 205 7.10 14.48 8.32
N ARG A 206 7.36 14.09 9.57
CA ARG A 206 8.68 13.57 9.99
C ARG A 206 9.08 12.30 9.23
N MET A 207 8.12 11.39 9.01
CA MET A 207 8.37 10.19 8.23
C MET A 207 8.66 10.51 6.76
N VAL A 208 7.93 11.46 6.15
CA VAL A 208 8.19 11.93 4.78
C VAL A 208 9.60 12.50 4.65
N ALA A 209 10.04 13.32 5.60
CA ALA A 209 11.40 13.86 5.61
C ALA A 209 12.47 12.74 5.70
N ALA A 210 12.20 11.68 6.46
CA ALA A 210 13.08 10.52 6.51
C ALA A 210 13.09 9.76 5.17
N LEU A 211 11.93 9.56 4.55
CA LEU A 211 11.82 8.89 3.25
C LEU A 211 12.53 9.63 2.12
N ASP A 212 12.58 10.96 2.15
CA ASP A 212 13.34 11.74 1.16
C ASP A 212 14.82 11.36 1.10
N THR A 213 15.34 10.83 2.20
CA THR A 213 16.74 10.39 2.31
C THR A 213 16.92 8.91 2.03
N MET A 214 15.91 8.09 2.34
CA MET A 214 15.99 6.63 2.22
C MET A 214 15.67 6.15 0.82
N VAL A 215 14.84 6.89 0.06
CA VAL A 215 14.33 6.45 -1.23
C VAL A 215 15.02 7.22 -2.35
N SER A 216 15.86 6.54 -3.10
CA SER A 216 16.70 7.14 -4.15
C SER A 216 16.07 7.11 -5.56
N GLY A 217 15.02 6.30 -5.80
CA GLY A 217 14.36 6.27 -7.11
C GLY A 217 13.33 5.14 -7.24
N GLY A 218 12.55 5.18 -8.32
CA GLY A 218 11.57 4.12 -8.60
C GLY A 218 10.40 4.02 -7.62
N CYS A 219 10.12 5.09 -6.85
CA CYS A 219 9.08 5.09 -5.82
C CYS A 219 7.93 6.05 -6.11
N MET A 220 6.81 5.82 -5.45
CA MET A 220 5.73 6.78 -5.28
C MET A 220 5.39 6.92 -3.80
N ILE A 221 5.34 8.17 -3.32
CA ILE A 221 4.93 8.50 -1.95
C ILE A 221 3.70 9.40 -2.05
N ALA A 222 2.61 9.02 -1.40
CA ALA A 222 1.35 9.72 -1.43
C ALA A 222 0.75 9.86 -0.01
N ILE A 223 0.09 11.00 0.25
CA ILE A 223 -0.63 11.27 1.50
C ILE A 223 -2.10 11.51 1.19
N SER A 224 -2.97 10.99 2.05
CA SER A 224 -4.42 11.22 2.03
C SER A 224 -4.92 11.58 3.42
N ASP A 225 -5.96 12.42 3.47
CA ASP A 225 -6.69 12.66 4.71
C ASP A 225 -7.52 11.45 5.10
N VAL A 226 -7.52 11.11 6.38
CA VAL A 226 -8.34 10.03 6.94
C VAL A 226 -8.92 10.46 8.30
N THR A 227 -9.99 9.79 8.72
CA THR A 227 -10.52 9.93 10.08
C THR A 227 -10.34 8.61 10.80
N VAL A 228 -9.56 8.63 11.88
CA VAL A 228 -9.39 7.46 12.76
C VAL A 228 -10.56 7.42 13.74
N VAL A 229 -11.33 6.32 13.69
CA VAL A 229 -12.50 6.12 14.57
C VAL A 229 -12.11 5.44 15.87
N LYS A 230 -11.13 4.54 15.82
CA LYS A 230 -10.61 3.82 16.98
C LYS A 230 -9.18 3.37 16.75
N TYR A 231 -8.33 3.64 17.72
CA TYR A 231 -6.99 3.06 17.82
C TYR A 231 -6.81 2.53 19.24
N VAL A 232 -6.34 1.29 19.39
CA VAL A 232 -6.04 0.66 20.67
C VAL A 232 -4.65 0.09 20.60
N GLU A 233 -3.79 0.58 21.46
CA GLU A 233 -2.45 0.03 21.64
C GLU A 233 -2.51 -1.10 22.67
N HIS A 234 -1.85 -2.23 22.42
CA HIS A 234 -1.65 -3.25 23.44
C HIS A 234 -0.65 -2.72 24.47
N ALA A 235 -1.10 -2.58 25.71
CA ALA A 235 -0.16 -2.34 26.81
C ALA A 235 0.81 -3.53 26.89
N ASP A 236 2.11 -3.24 26.82
CA ASP A 236 3.14 -4.26 26.99
C ASP A 236 2.93 -5.01 28.30
N GLU A 237 2.86 -6.35 28.26
CA GLU A 237 2.71 -7.23 29.43
C GLU A 237 3.93 -7.20 30.38
N LYS A 238 4.86 -6.28 30.23
CA LYS A 238 6.05 -6.13 31.08
C LYS A 238 5.77 -5.62 32.50
N GLY A 239 4.51 -5.42 32.89
CA GLY A 239 4.09 -4.97 34.23
C GLY A 239 3.47 -6.03 35.13
N ARG A 240 3.31 -7.28 34.72
CA ARG A 240 2.87 -8.36 35.63
C ARG A 240 4.09 -8.94 36.34
N ALA A 241 4.33 -8.43 37.55
CA ALA A 241 5.18 -9.11 38.51
C ALA A 241 4.66 -10.56 38.71
N ALA A 242 5.59 -11.51 38.70
CA ALA A 242 5.29 -12.92 38.98
C ALA A 242 4.59 -13.04 40.33
N PRO A 243 3.58 -13.91 40.48
CA PRO A 243 2.94 -14.14 41.77
C PRO A 243 3.99 -14.75 42.72
N GLU A 244 4.17 -14.11 43.89
CA GLU A 244 5.01 -14.63 44.96
C GLU A 244 4.58 -16.06 45.28
N ALA A 245 5.53 -17.00 45.13
CA ALA A 245 5.37 -18.37 45.57
C ALA A 245 5.23 -18.36 47.11
N LYS A 246 4.07 -18.65 47.63
CA LYS A 246 3.90 -19.00 49.04
C LYS A 246 4.67 -20.29 49.27
N GLN A 247 5.76 -20.21 50.04
CA GLN A 247 6.40 -21.37 50.64
C GLN A 247 5.57 -21.91 51.82
N PRO A 248 5.67 -23.21 52.08
CA PRO A 248 4.83 -23.98 53.01
C PRO A 248 5.00 -23.61 54.46
#